data_a16cb4a92b5e5b1372c09949269b5636
#
_entry.id   a16cb4a92b5e5b1372c09949269b5636
#
_cell.length_a   1.000
_cell.length_b   1.000
_cell.length_c   1.000
_cell.angle_alpha   90.00
_cell.angle_beta   90.00
_cell.angle_gamma   90.00
#
_symmetry.space_group_name_H-M   'P 1'
#
loop_
_entity.id
_entity.type
_entity.pdbx_description
1 polymer ?
#
loop_
_entity_poly.entity_id
_entity_poly.type
_entity_poly.pdbx_seq_one_letter_code
_entity_poly.pdbx_strand_id
1 'polypeptide(L)'
;MEKVDYLIVGAGFAGSVLAERLNSIGKKVLVIDKRNHVGGNCHDYYDEFGVLVHKYGPHYFRTNFDEVRDYLSLFTDWRPCEYRIRA
;
A
#
# COMPACT_ATOMS: atom_id res chain seq x y z
N MET A 1 13.32 25.86 -3.47
CA MET A 1 12.45 24.77 -3.94
C MET A 1 13.29 23.57 -4.34
N GLU A 2 13.03 22.42 -3.75
CA GLU A 2 13.71 21.21 -4.15
C GLU A 2 13.21 20.72 -5.51
N LYS A 3 14.15 20.29 -6.35
CA LYS A 3 13.81 19.62 -7.60
C LYS A 3 13.63 18.15 -7.34
N VAL A 4 12.56 17.58 -7.88
CA VAL A 4 12.31 16.15 -7.85
C VAL A 4 12.36 15.60 -9.27
N ASP A 5 12.78 14.34 -9.40
CA ASP A 5 12.80 13.67 -10.69
C ASP A 5 11.41 13.22 -11.11
N TYR A 6 10.59 12.82 -10.12
CA TYR A 6 9.24 12.30 -10.36
C TYR A 6 8.27 12.84 -9.32
N LEU A 7 7.12 13.26 -9.79
CA LEU A 7 5.95 13.57 -8.95
C LEU A 7 4.93 12.46 -9.13
N ILE A 8 4.56 11.80 -8.04
CA ILE A 8 3.56 10.74 -8.03
C ILE A 8 2.32 11.27 -7.34
N VAL A 9 1.20 11.25 -8.04
CA VAL A 9 -0.09 11.65 -7.49
C VAL A 9 -0.84 10.37 -7.09
N GLY A 10 -1.03 10.23 -5.80
CA GLY A 10 -1.67 9.07 -5.21
C GLY A 10 -0.70 8.18 -4.44
N ALA A 11 -0.94 8.05 -3.13
CA ALA A 11 -0.13 7.23 -2.22
C ALA A 11 -0.80 5.88 -1.93
N GLY A 12 -1.50 5.34 -2.93
CA GLY A 12 -2.07 4.01 -2.88
C GLY A 12 -1.03 2.95 -3.18
N PHE A 13 -1.49 1.74 -3.46
CA PHE A 13 -0.61 0.60 -3.69
C PHE A 13 0.36 0.84 -4.86
N ALA A 14 -0.19 1.21 -6.01
CA ALA A 14 0.61 1.42 -7.23
C ALA A 14 1.61 2.58 -7.07
N GLY A 15 1.15 3.72 -6.54
CA GLY A 15 2.01 4.88 -6.33
C GLY A 15 3.13 4.61 -5.35
N SER A 16 2.86 3.88 -4.29
CA SER A 16 3.85 3.53 -3.28
C SER A 16 4.91 2.57 -3.82
N VAL A 17 4.52 1.58 -4.61
CA VAL A 17 5.46 0.65 -5.25
C VAL A 17 6.36 1.40 -6.23
N LEU A 18 5.77 2.26 -7.06
CA LEU A 18 6.54 3.04 -8.01
C LEU A 18 7.52 3.97 -7.31
N ALA A 19 7.09 4.64 -6.25
CA ALA A 19 7.96 5.53 -5.47
C ALA A 19 9.15 4.77 -4.88
N GLU A 20 8.92 3.61 -4.30
CA GLU A 20 9.99 2.80 -3.72
C GLU A 20 10.96 2.32 -4.80
N ARG A 21 10.45 1.85 -5.93
CA ARG A 21 11.30 1.36 -7.01
C ARG A 21 12.15 2.48 -7.64
N LEU A 22 11.57 3.66 -7.84
CA LEU A 22 12.32 4.80 -8.35
C LEU A 22 13.38 5.28 -7.35
N ASN A 23 13.01 5.35 -6.08
CA ASN A 23 13.97 5.74 -5.04
C ASN A 23 15.14 4.75 -4.93
N SER A 24 14.87 3.45 -5.14
CA SER A 24 15.91 2.42 -5.07
C SER A 24 16.98 2.57 -6.14
N ILE A 25 16.67 3.22 -7.25
CA ILE A 25 17.64 3.52 -8.32
C ILE A 25 18.17 4.96 -8.28
N GLY A 26 18.02 5.63 -7.14
CA GLY A 26 18.61 6.93 -6.90
C GLY A 26 17.81 8.13 -7.39
N LYS A 27 16.53 7.94 -7.73
CA LYS A 27 15.68 9.05 -8.16
C LYS A 27 15.05 9.74 -6.95
N LYS A 28 14.89 11.06 -7.05
CA LYS A 28 14.15 11.85 -6.06
C LYS A 28 12.67 11.83 -6.42
N VAL A 29 11.84 11.40 -5.48
CA VAL A 29 10.41 11.22 -5.70
C VAL A 29 9.63 12.01 -4.67
N LEU A 30 8.62 12.74 -5.13
CA LEU A 30 7.62 13.37 -4.26
C LEU A 30 6.28 12.66 -4.50
N VAL A 31 5.68 12.17 -3.44
CA VAL A 31 4.35 11.55 -3.49
C VAL A 31 3.36 12.50 -2.82
N ILE A 32 2.27 12.80 -3.50
CA ILE A 32 1.18 13.61 -2.96
C ILE A 32 -0.13 12.82 -3.00
N ASP A 33 -1.00 13.08 -2.05
CA ASP A 33 -2.32 12.47 -2.00
C ASP A 33 -3.33 13.45 -1.40
N LYS A 34 -4.56 13.41 -1.90
CA LYS A 34 -5.63 14.24 -1.35
C LYS A 34 -6.16 13.72 -0.01
N ARG A 35 -5.94 12.45 0.31
CA ARG A 35 -6.31 11.85 1.59
C ARG A 35 -5.27 12.17 2.64
N ASN A 36 -5.66 12.15 3.89
CA ASN A 36 -4.78 12.43 5.02
C ASN A 36 -4.02 11.19 5.52
N HIS A 37 -3.96 10.14 4.72
CA HIS A 37 -3.25 8.90 5.03
C HIS A 37 -2.66 8.29 3.76
N VAL A 38 -1.72 7.39 3.92
CA VAL A 38 -1.18 6.56 2.84
C VAL A 38 -1.97 5.26 2.71
N GLY A 39 -1.70 4.49 1.66
CA GLY A 39 -2.28 3.17 1.44
C GLY A 39 -3.49 3.15 0.52
N GLY A 40 -4.09 4.30 0.21
CA GLY A 40 -5.26 4.36 -0.67
C GLY A 40 -6.41 3.52 -0.14
N ASN A 41 -7.02 2.74 -1.00
CA ASN A 41 -8.12 1.85 -0.64
C ASN A 41 -7.68 0.66 0.23
N CYS A 42 -6.39 0.41 0.36
CA CYS A 42 -5.84 -0.62 1.24
C CYS A 42 -5.58 -0.11 2.66
N HIS A 43 -5.91 1.15 2.92
CA HIS A 43 -5.72 1.72 4.25
C HIS A 43 -6.66 1.08 5.26
N ASP A 44 -6.09 0.66 6.38
CA ASP A 44 -6.84 0.20 7.53
C ASP A 44 -6.38 0.96 8.78
N TYR A 45 -7.14 0.87 9.83
CA TYR A 45 -6.87 1.58 11.07
C TYR A 45 -7.46 0.82 12.26
N TYR A 46 -6.94 1.11 13.45
CA TYR A 46 -7.53 0.60 14.67
C TYR A 46 -8.59 1.57 15.16
N ASP A 47 -9.78 1.05 15.46
CA ASP A 47 -10.85 1.86 16.04
C ASP A 47 -10.60 2.12 17.55
N GLU A 48 -11.55 2.78 18.18
CA GLU A 48 -11.46 3.12 19.61
C GLU A 48 -11.44 1.90 20.54
N PHE A 49 -11.86 0.74 20.03
CA PHE A 49 -11.85 -0.52 20.78
C PHE A 49 -10.63 -1.39 20.47
N GLY A 50 -9.70 -0.90 19.65
CA GLY A 50 -8.52 -1.65 19.23
C GLY A 50 -8.78 -2.69 18.13
N VAL A 51 -9.90 -2.61 17.44
CA VAL A 51 -10.22 -3.51 16.33
C VAL A 51 -9.68 -2.93 15.03
N LEU A 52 -8.99 -3.78 14.25
CA LEU A 52 -8.49 -3.38 12.94
C LEU A 52 -9.62 -3.32 11.94
N VAL A 53 -9.83 -2.15 11.34
CA VAL A 53 -10.92 -1.89 10.42
C VAL A 53 -10.36 -1.58 9.04
N HIS A 54 -10.90 -2.25 8.01
CA HIS A 54 -10.64 -1.93 6.61
C HIS A 54 -11.54 -0.77 6.20
N LYS A 55 -10.99 0.44 6.13
CA LYS A 55 -11.76 1.68 5.97
C LYS A 55 -12.63 1.71 4.71
N TYR A 56 -12.13 1.15 3.61
CA TYR A 56 -12.78 1.22 2.29
C TYR A 56 -13.35 -0.11 1.85
N GLY A 57 -13.55 -1.02 2.78
CA GLY A 57 -14.08 -2.35 2.53
C GLY A 57 -13.01 -3.44 2.66
N PRO A 58 -13.45 -4.70 2.78
CA PRO A 58 -12.51 -5.81 2.95
C PRO A 58 -11.55 -5.91 1.78
N HIS A 59 -10.28 -6.11 2.09
CA HIS A 59 -9.26 -6.32 1.08
C HIS A 59 -8.29 -7.39 1.54
N TYR A 60 -7.71 -8.11 0.58
CA TYR A 60 -6.68 -9.09 0.81
C TYR A 60 -5.77 -9.15 -0.41
N PHE A 61 -4.54 -9.60 -0.19
CA PHE A 61 -3.57 -9.76 -1.26
C PHE A 61 -3.63 -11.17 -1.83
N ARG A 62 -3.63 -11.25 -3.15
CA ARG A 62 -3.64 -12.52 -3.86
C ARG A 62 -2.79 -12.41 -5.11
N THR A 63 -1.86 -13.35 -5.31
CA THR A 63 -1.04 -13.39 -6.51
C THR A 63 -0.54 -14.82 -6.79
N ASN A 64 -0.32 -15.10 -8.07
CA ASN A 64 0.36 -16.30 -8.52
C ASN A 64 1.82 -16.03 -8.92
N PHE A 65 2.29 -14.80 -8.79
CA PHE A 65 3.64 -14.41 -9.17
C PHE A 65 4.54 -14.35 -7.95
N ASP A 66 5.52 -15.26 -7.88
CA ASP A 66 6.46 -15.33 -6.76
C ASP A 66 7.27 -14.05 -6.63
N GLU A 67 7.66 -13.42 -7.73
CA GLU A 67 8.44 -12.18 -7.71
C GLU A 67 7.69 -11.02 -7.04
N VAL A 68 6.37 -10.96 -7.22
CA VAL A 68 5.53 -9.95 -6.58
C VAL A 68 5.44 -10.21 -5.08
N ARG A 69 5.20 -11.47 -4.70
CA ARG A 69 5.15 -11.87 -3.29
C ARG A 69 6.48 -11.60 -2.60
N ASP A 70 7.59 -11.95 -3.22
CA ASP A 70 8.93 -11.77 -2.66
C ASP A 70 9.26 -10.30 -2.47
N TYR A 71 8.92 -9.46 -3.45
CA TYR A 71 9.10 -8.02 -3.34
C TYR A 71 8.31 -7.44 -2.18
N LEU A 72 7.01 -7.73 -2.10
CA LEU A 72 6.15 -7.19 -1.05
C LEU A 72 6.50 -7.72 0.33
N SER A 73 7.04 -8.93 0.41
CA SER A 73 7.46 -9.53 1.68
C SER A 73 8.66 -8.83 2.33
N LEU A 74 9.33 -7.94 1.59
CA LEU A 74 10.35 -7.06 2.18
C LEU A 74 9.75 -6.04 3.15
N PHE A 75 8.45 -5.75 3.04
CA PHE A 75 7.80 -4.65 3.75
C PHE A 75 6.75 -5.13 4.75
N THR A 76 6.35 -6.38 4.71
CA THR A 76 5.26 -6.87 5.56
C THR A 76 5.40 -8.36 5.84
N ASP A 77 4.77 -8.79 6.92
CA ASP A 77 4.54 -10.20 7.21
C ASP A 77 3.13 -10.56 6.78
N TRP A 78 3.00 -11.72 6.14
CA TRP A 78 1.72 -12.17 5.62
C TRP A 78 0.99 -13.04 6.65
N ARG A 79 -0.33 -12.86 6.71
CA ARG A 79 -1.22 -13.73 7.47
C ARG A 79 -2.17 -14.44 6.51
N PRO A 80 -2.30 -15.77 6.59
CA PRO A 80 -3.32 -16.48 5.84
C PRO A 80 -4.71 -15.97 6.22
N CYS A 81 -5.56 -15.74 5.22
CA CYS A 81 -6.90 -15.23 5.43
C CYS A 81 -7.88 -15.96 4.54
N GLU A 82 -8.93 -16.53 5.15
CA GLU A 82 -10.10 -17.02 4.43
C GLU A 82 -11.21 -15.99 4.53
N TYR A 83 -11.75 -15.61 3.38
CA TYR A 83 -12.90 -14.73 3.31
C TYR A 83 -14.12 -15.53 2.89
N ARG A 84 -15.14 -15.53 3.74
CA ARG A 84 -16.41 -16.25 3.48
C ARG A 84 -17.57 -15.29 3.63
N ILE A 85 -18.46 -15.33 2.66
CA ILE A 85 -19.73 -14.61 2.70
C ILE A 85 -20.81 -15.59 3.11
N ARG A 86 -21.54 -15.25 4.17
CA ARG A 86 -22.70 -16.04 4.61
C ARG A 86 -23.97 -15.24 4.34
N ALA A 87 -24.90 -15.86 3.68
CA ALA A 87 -26.22 -15.32 3.46
C ALA A 87 -27.12 -15.55 4.68
#